data_9cd4d79eb85ad542ff116755254a49ac
#
_entry.id   9cd4d79eb85ad542ff116755254a49ac
#
_cell.length_a   1.000
_cell.length_b   1.000
_cell.length_c   1.000
_cell.angle_alpha   90.00
_cell.angle_beta   90.00
_cell.angle_gamma   90.00
#
_symmetry.space_group_name_H-M   'P 1'
#
loop_
_entity.id
_entity.type
_entity.pdbx_description
1 polymer ?
#
loop_
_entity_poly.entity_id
_entity_poly.type
_entity_poly.pdbx_seq_one_letter_code
_entity_poly.pdbx_strand_id
1 'polypeptide(L)'
;MKSKLLALVVIAAGLVIFSGPSFAHHGTGISYDLTKRPVTAKATVTEFKWANPHIGIYVDIKDEHGKVEQWSIEGNSPYNWARMGWNRKTLKPGDEITITFYTSKAPGTHAGVIAKAVLPNGTEVLRFQRDTPTVGDGVR
;
A
#
# COMPACT_ATOMS: atom_id res chain seq x y z
N MET A 1 -0.16 15.02 52.84
CA MET A 1 0.08 15.75 51.58
C MET A 1 1.31 15.23 50.84
N LYS A 2 2.44 14.96 51.51
CA LYS A 2 3.69 14.49 50.86
C LYS A 2 3.56 13.15 50.12
N SER A 3 2.79 12.19 50.67
CA SER A 3 2.57 10.89 50.02
C SER A 3 1.75 10.94 48.72
N LYS A 4 0.78 11.83 48.67
CA LYS A 4 -0.02 12.03 47.44
C LYS A 4 0.81 12.68 46.32
N LEU A 5 1.67 13.61 46.67
CA LEU A 5 2.59 14.25 45.75
C LEU A 5 3.62 13.25 45.19
N LEU A 6 4.15 12.39 46.07
CA LEU A 6 5.09 11.35 45.66
C LEU A 6 4.43 10.35 44.70
N ALA A 7 3.19 9.93 44.99
CA ALA A 7 2.44 9.05 44.09
C ALA A 7 2.19 9.68 42.70
N LEU A 8 1.85 10.96 42.68
CA LEU A 8 1.67 11.70 41.40
C LEU A 8 2.97 11.79 40.60
N VAL A 9 4.09 12.05 41.24
CA VAL A 9 5.43 12.11 40.61
C VAL A 9 5.81 10.74 40.04
N VAL A 10 5.56 9.65 40.76
CA VAL A 10 5.85 8.28 40.30
C VAL A 10 4.98 7.91 39.09
N ILE A 11 3.68 8.26 39.11
CA ILE A 11 2.79 8.02 37.98
C ILE A 11 3.21 8.83 36.76
N ALA A 12 3.55 10.11 36.96
CA ALA A 12 4.00 10.97 35.85
C ALA A 12 5.33 10.48 35.25
N ALA A 13 6.29 10.07 36.10
CA ALA A 13 7.55 9.48 35.64
C ALA A 13 7.33 8.15 34.91
N GLY A 14 6.41 7.31 35.38
CA GLY A 14 6.01 6.08 34.68
C GLY A 14 5.41 6.33 33.27
N LEU A 15 4.56 7.31 33.15
CA LEU A 15 3.96 7.69 31.84
C LEU A 15 5.00 8.20 30.84
N VAL A 16 6.02 8.94 31.29
CA VAL A 16 7.10 9.45 30.44
C VAL A 16 8.01 8.30 29.96
N ILE A 17 8.27 7.29 30.80
CA ILE A 17 9.11 6.14 30.46
C ILE A 17 8.42 5.24 29.42
N PHE A 18 7.07 5.13 29.46
CA PHE A 18 6.30 4.34 28.50
C PHE A 18 5.96 5.07 27.19
N SER A 19 6.19 6.37 27.10
CA SER A 19 6.06 7.13 25.85
C SER A 19 7.33 7.06 25.00
N GLY A 20 7.84 5.85 24.77
CA GLY A 20 8.90 5.64 23.78
C GLY A 20 8.43 6.04 22.38
N PRO A 21 9.34 6.50 21.50
CA PRO A 21 8.96 6.84 20.14
C PRO A 21 8.36 5.59 19.47
N SER A 22 7.07 5.63 19.21
CA SER A 22 6.38 4.62 18.41
C SER A 22 6.84 4.79 16.96
N PHE A 23 7.82 4.02 16.53
CA PHE A 23 8.23 3.93 15.12
C PHE A 23 7.17 3.20 14.28
N ALA A 24 5.93 3.69 14.31
CA ALA A 24 4.81 3.12 13.56
C ALA A 24 4.81 3.51 12.08
N HIS A 25 5.79 4.26 11.60
CA HIS A 25 5.94 4.59 10.18
C HIS A 25 6.91 3.62 9.52
N HIS A 26 6.44 2.40 9.26
CA HIS A 26 7.09 1.53 8.29
C HIS A 26 6.89 2.16 6.89
N GLY A 27 7.84 3.01 6.47
CA GLY A 27 7.83 3.54 5.11
C GLY A 27 7.87 2.38 4.11
N THR A 28 7.11 2.50 3.03
CA THR A 28 7.04 1.49 1.94
C THR A 28 8.42 0.99 1.51
N GLY A 29 9.42 1.87 1.50
CA GLY A 29 10.80 1.54 1.14
C GLY A 29 11.53 0.61 2.12
N ILE A 30 10.98 0.35 3.32
CA ILE A 30 11.53 -0.66 4.24
C ILE A 30 11.19 -2.06 3.74
N SER A 31 9.95 -2.29 3.35
CA SER A 31 9.43 -3.60 2.98
C SER A 31 9.60 -3.93 1.50
N TYR A 32 9.59 -2.91 0.63
CA TYR A 32 9.60 -3.08 -0.82
C TYR A 32 10.81 -2.43 -1.48
N ASP A 33 11.36 -3.07 -2.51
CA ASP A 33 12.54 -2.59 -3.23
C ASP A 33 12.16 -1.58 -4.32
N LEU A 34 12.02 -0.32 -3.90
CA LEU A 34 11.67 0.78 -4.81
C LEU A 34 12.82 1.25 -5.71
N THR A 35 14.03 0.68 -5.53
CA THR A 35 15.21 1.02 -6.33
C THR A 35 15.31 0.18 -7.60
N LYS A 36 14.70 -0.99 -7.59
CA LYS A 36 14.64 -1.88 -8.75
C LYS A 36 13.55 -1.44 -9.74
N ARG A 37 13.65 -1.91 -10.98
CA ARG A 37 12.58 -1.79 -11.95
C ARG A 37 11.35 -2.54 -11.44
N PRO A 38 10.16 -1.91 -11.47
CA PRO A 38 8.94 -2.62 -11.12
C PRO A 38 8.64 -3.73 -12.13
N VAL A 39 8.03 -4.79 -11.65
CA VAL A 39 7.53 -5.91 -12.44
C VAL A 39 6.18 -5.51 -13.03
N THR A 40 5.97 -5.77 -14.33
CA THR A 40 4.66 -5.62 -14.97
C THR A 40 4.19 -6.99 -15.45
N ALA A 41 2.99 -7.38 -15.08
CA ALA A 41 2.41 -8.68 -15.45
C ALA A 41 0.91 -8.58 -15.75
N LYS A 42 0.43 -9.47 -16.62
CA LYS A 42 -1.00 -9.80 -16.71
C LYS A 42 -1.34 -10.69 -15.53
N ALA A 43 -2.44 -10.39 -14.86
CA ALA A 43 -2.83 -11.05 -13.63
C ALA A 43 -4.34 -11.26 -13.57
N THR A 44 -4.77 -12.36 -12.99
CA THR A 44 -6.18 -12.63 -12.68
C THR A 44 -6.43 -12.35 -11.21
N VAL A 45 -7.36 -11.48 -10.89
CA VAL A 45 -7.72 -11.17 -9.50
C VAL A 45 -8.37 -12.39 -8.85
N THR A 46 -7.85 -12.80 -7.70
CA THR A 46 -8.43 -13.86 -6.87
C THR A 46 -9.19 -13.32 -5.68
N GLU A 47 -8.70 -12.18 -5.09
CA GLU A 47 -9.38 -11.48 -4.01
C GLU A 47 -9.06 -9.98 -4.08
N PHE A 48 -10.04 -9.14 -3.74
CA PHE A 48 -9.86 -7.71 -3.55
C PHE A 48 -10.29 -7.31 -2.14
N LYS A 49 -9.32 -7.05 -1.28
CA LYS A 49 -9.54 -6.70 0.13
C LYS A 49 -9.53 -5.20 0.33
N TRP A 50 -10.70 -4.63 0.55
CA TRP A 50 -10.87 -3.21 0.85
C TRP A 50 -10.90 -2.99 2.37
N ALA A 51 -9.73 -2.81 2.99
CA ALA A 51 -9.59 -2.69 4.44
C ALA A 51 -8.47 -1.70 4.82
N ASN A 52 -8.56 -1.13 6.04
CA ASN A 52 -7.49 -0.36 6.65
C ASN A 52 -6.40 -1.30 7.23
N PRO A 53 -5.13 -0.86 7.28
CA PRO A 53 -4.61 0.42 6.81
C PRO A 53 -4.41 0.50 5.29
N HIS A 54 -4.28 -0.64 4.60
CA HIS A 54 -4.01 -0.72 3.17
C HIS A 54 -4.96 -1.71 2.52
N ILE A 55 -5.31 -1.42 1.26
CA ILE A 55 -6.03 -2.41 0.44
C ILE A 55 -5.08 -3.51 0.00
N GLY A 56 -5.61 -4.70 -0.21
CA GLY A 56 -4.90 -5.85 -0.78
C GLY A 56 -5.51 -6.30 -2.09
N ILE A 57 -4.68 -6.53 -3.10
CA ILE A 57 -5.07 -7.14 -4.37
C ILE A 57 -4.33 -8.47 -4.45
N TYR A 58 -5.06 -9.56 -4.36
CA TYR A 58 -4.51 -10.91 -4.51
C TYR A 58 -4.75 -11.35 -5.94
N VAL A 59 -3.70 -11.84 -6.58
CA VAL A 59 -3.72 -12.16 -8.00
C VAL A 59 -2.96 -13.45 -8.30
N ASP A 60 -3.39 -14.14 -9.34
CA ASP A 60 -2.63 -15.19 -9.99
C ASP A 60 -1.87 -14.60 -11.17
N ILE A 61 -0.57 -14.83 -11.21
CA ILE A 61 0.33 -14.44 -12.30
C ILE A 61 0.94 -15.71 -12.89
N LYS A 62 0.90 -15.84 -14.21
CA LYS A 62 1.61 -16.92 -14.91
C LYS A 62 3.03 -16.48 -15.21
N ASP A 63 3.99 -17.32 -14.85
CA ASP A 63 5.38 -17.14 -15.24
C ASP A 63 5.61 -17.50 -16.73
N GLU A 64 6.82 -17.35 -17.21
CA GLU A 64 7.23 -17.66 -18.59
C GLU A 64 7.08 -19.14 -18.96
N HIS A 65 6.99 -20.02 -17.96
CA HIS A 65 6.79 -21.47 -18.11
C HIS A 65 5.32 -21.86 -17.98
N GLY A 66 4.41 -20.89 -17.79
CA GLY A 66 2.97 -21.13 -17.60
C GLY A 66 2.59 -21.58 -16.19
N LYS A 67 3.54 -21.64 -15.25
CA LYS A 67 3.24 -21.89 -13.84
C LYS A 67 2.52 -20.72 -13.22
N VAL A 68 1.44 -20.98 -12.52
CA VAL A 68 0.67 -19.98 -11.79
C VAL A 68 1.30 -19.74 -10.42
N GLU A 69 1.56 -18.48 -10.11
CA GLU A 69 2.05 -18.02 -8.82
C GLU A 69 1.08 -17.02 -8.23
N GLN A 70 0.71 -17.25 -6.96
CA GLN A 70 -0.17 -16.34 -6.22
C GLN A 70 0.64 -15.19 -5.64
N TRP A 71 0.22 -13.97 -5.93
CA TRP A 71 0.85 -12.74 -5.47
C TRP A 71 -0.09 -11.94 -4.59
N SER A 72 0.47 -11.32 -3.54
CA SER A 72 -0.20 -10.36 -2.67
C SER A 72 0.33 -8.96 -2.94
N ILE A 73 -0.49 -8.09 -3.49
CA ILE A 73 -0.10 -6.73 -3.87
C ILE A 73 -0.78 -5.72 -2.95
N GLU A 74 0.03 -4.99 -2.20
CA GLU A 74 -0.44 -3.94 -1.32
C GLU A 74 -0.73 -2.65 -2.11
N GLY A 75 -1.88 -2.05 -1.86
CA GLY A 75 -2.24 -0.73 -2.37
C GLY A 75 -2.06 0.37 -1.32
N ASN A 76 -2.67 1.51 -1.56
CA ASN A 76 -2.75 2.60 -0.59
C ASN A 76 -3.96 2.40 0.34
N SER A 77 -4.21 3.34 1.25
CA SER A 77 -5.37 3.28 2.13
C SER A 77 -6.69 3.35 1.35
N PRO A 78 -7.77 2.75 1.87
CA PRO A 78 -9.11 2.89 1.28
C PRO A 78 -9.53 4.34 1.08
N TYR A 79 -9.17 5.23 2.02
CA TYR A 79 -9.47 6.65 1.92
C TYR A 79 -8.84 7.30 0.68
N ASN A 80 -7.55 7.05 0.44
CA ASN A 80 -6.85 7.64 -0.69
C ASN A 80 -7.39 7.12 -2.02
N TRP A 81 -7.72 5.82 -2.10
CA TRP A 81 -8.22 5.21 -3.32
C TRP A 81 -9.68 5.55 -3.61
N ALA A 82 -10.50 5.77 -2.55
CA ALA A 82 -11.86 6.26 -2.73
C ALA A 82 -11.89 7.64 -3.41
N ARG A 83 -10.92 8.51 -3.12
CA ARG A 83 -10.77 9.81 -3.79
C ARG A 83 -10.41 9.68 -5.28
N MET A 84 -9.88 8.55 -5.70
CA MET A 84 -9.60 8.21 -7.11
C MET A 84 -10.74 7.44 -7.77
N GLY A 85 -11.92 7.37 -7.12
CA GLY A 85 -13.10 6.70 -7.65
C GLY A 85 -13.17 5.20 -7.36
N TRP A 86 -12.24 4.64 -6.59
CA TRP A 86 -12.26 3.23 -6.22
C TRP A 86 -13.20 2.95 -5.06
N ASN A 87 -13.74 1.76 -5.02
CA ASN A 87 -14.58 1.25 -3.95
C ASN A 87 -14.47 -0.28 -3.86
N ARG A 88 -15.18 -0.89 -2.92
CA ARG A 88 -15.17 -2.35 -2.70
C ARG A 88 -15.55 -3.19 -3.92
N LYS A 89 -16.18 -2.59 -4.94
CA LYS A 89 -16.66 -3.27 -6.15
C LYS A 89 -15.78 -3.01 -7.38
N THR A 90 -14.70 -2.26 -7.22
CA THR A 90 -13.84 -1.86 -8.35
C THR A 90 -13.15 -3.05 -9.00
N LEU A 91 -12.77 -4.04 -8.20
CA LEU A 91 -12.25 -5.32 -8.66
C LEU A 91 -13.08 -6.45 -8.04
N LYS A 92 -13.18 -7.53 -8.77
CA LYS A 92 -13.81 -8.78 -8.32
C LYS A 92 -12.98 -9.98 -8.75
N PRO A 93 -13.11 -11.14 -8.08
CA PRO A 93 -12.47 -12.37 -8.52
C PRO A 93 -12.79 -12.69 -9.98
N GLY A 94 -11.78 -13.08 -10.74
CA GLY A 94 -11.85 -13.38 -12.16
C GLY A 94 -11.56 -12.18 -13.08
N ASP A 95 -11.42 -10.97 -12.56
CA ASP A 95 -11.02 -9.82 -13.37
C ASP A 95 -9.58 -9.98 -13.85
N GLU A 96 -9.38 -9.76 -15.14
CA GLU A 96 -8.05 -9.71 -15.75
C GLU A 96 -7.54 -8.27 -15.75
N ILE A 97 -6.37 -8.06 -15.16
CA ILE A 97 -5.74 -6.74 -15.05
C ILE A 97 -4.28 -6.82 -15.53
N THR A 98 -3.74 -5.68 -15.94
CA THR A 98 -2.29 -5.53 -16.04
C THR A 98 -1.82 -4.77 -14.81
N ILE A 99 -0.96 -5.39 -14.00
CA ILE A 99 -0.48 -4.81 -12.76
C ILE A 99 1.03 -4.58 -12.82
N THR A 100 1.45 -3.40 -12.34
CA THR A 100 2.86 -3.02 -12.19
C THR A 100 3.13 -2.80 -10.70
N PHE A 101 4.15 -3.46 -10.17
CA PHE A 101 4.44 -3.43 -8.73
C PHE A 101 5.92 -3.56 -8.44
N TYR A 102 6.34 -3.04 -7.29
CA TYR A 102 7.67 -3.29 -6.72
C TYR A 102 7.61 -4.50 -5.80
N THR A 103 8.59 -5.38 -5.92
CA THR A 103 8.66 -6.63 -5.16
C THR A 103 9.07 -6.40 -3.72
N SER A 104 8.65 -7.30 -2.83
CA SER A 104 9.12 -7.36 -1.45
C SER A 104 10.63 -7.61 -1.39
N LYS A 105 11.29 -7.03 -0.37
CA LYS A 105 12.68 -7.33 -0.04
C LYS A 105 12.85 -8.66 0.68
N ALA A 106 11.77 -9.22 1.22
CA ALA A 106 11.80 -10.52 1.90
C ALA A 106 12.03 -11.64 0.88
N PRO A 107 13.09 -12.44 1.01
CA PRO A 107 13.39 -13.50 0.05
C PRO A 107 12.29 -14.57 0.01
N GLY A 108 12.00 -15.07 -1.19
CA GLY A 108 11.04 -16.17 -1.39
C GLY A 108 9.57 -15.79 -1.19
N THR A 109 9.24 -14.50 -1.07
CA THR A 109 7.85 -14.04 -0.95
C THR A 109 7.32 -13.54 -2.29
N HIS A 110 6.09 -13.95 -2.64
CA HIS A 110 5.32 -13.39 -3.76
C HIS A 110 4.46 -12.23 -3.23
N ALA A 111 5.13 -11.16 -2.84
CA ALA A 111 4.49 -9.96 -2.34
C ALA A 111 5.05 -8.72 -3.02
N GLY A 112 4.21 -7.71 -3.18
CA GLY A 112 4.61 -6.45 -3.81
C GLY A 112 3.77 -5.29 -3.34
N VAL A 113 4.21 -4.09 -3.73
CA VAL A 113 3.44 -2.87 -3.58
C VAL A 113 3.13 -2.30 -4.95
N ILE A 114 1.87 -1.99 -5.19
CA ILE A 114 1.41 -1.51 -6.48
C ILE A 114 2.09 -0.18 -6.87
N ALA A 115 2.50 -0.07 -8.13
CA ALA A 115 2.86 1.18 -8.76
C ALA A 115 1.73 1.67 -9.67
N LYS A 116 1.12 0.73 -10.43
CA LYS A 116 0.09 1.01 -11.42
C LYS A 116 -0.77 -0.22 -11.66
N ALA A 117 -2.04 -0.03 -12.00
CA ALA A 117 -2.90 -1.08 -12.55
C ALA A 117 -3.69 -0.55 -13.76
N VAL A 118 -3.91 -1.41 -14.75
CA VAL A 118 -4.87 -1.19 -15.84
C VAL A 118 -6.01 -2.17 -15.62
N LEU A 119 -7.20 -1.63 -15.40
CA LEU A 119 -8.42 -2.37 -15.11
C LEU A 119 -8.99 -3.04 -16.37
N PRO A 120 -9.96 -3.98 -16.25
CA PRO A 120 -10.56 -4.64 -17.42
C PRO A 120 -11.21 -3.67 -18.42
N ASN A 121 -11.67 -2.53 -17.97
CA ASN A 121 -12.26 -1.48 -18.82
C ASN A 121 -11.21 -0.54 -19.45
N GLY A 122 -9.91 -0.81 -19.26
CA GLY A 122 -8.82 0.01 -19.77
C GLY A 122 -8.46 1.21 -18.89
N THR A 123 -9.15 1.44 -17.78
CA THR A 123 -8.83 2.54 -16.85
C THR A 123 -7.47 2.29 -16.20
N GLU A 124 -6.57 3.26 -16.31
CA GLU A 124 -5.27 3.24 -15.67
C GLU A 124 -5.34 3.90 -14.30
N VAL A 125 -4.73 3.25 -13.31
CA VAL A 125 -4.67 3.75 -11.95
C VAL A 125 -3.25 3.72 -11.44
N LEU A 126 -2.77 4.84 -10.96
CA LEU A 126 -1.46 5.01 -10.34
C LEU A 126 -1.60 5.01 -8.81
N ARG A 127 -0.62 4.45 -8.13
CA ARG A 127 -0.55 4.45 -6.66
C ARG A 127 -0.59 5.87 -6.07
N PHE A 128 0.11 6.79 -6.72
CA PHE A 128 0.13 8.20 -6.41
C PHE A 128 -0.21 8.95 -7.69
N GLN A 129 -1.44 9.46 -7.81
CA GLN A 129 -1.61 10.64 -8.65
C GLN A 129 -0.85 11.75 -7.92
N ARG A 130 0.32 12.13 -8.42
CA ARG A 130 0.80 13.47 -8.17
C ARG A 130 -0.25 14.38 -8.80
N ASP A 131 -0.90 15.21 -7.98
CA ASP A 131 -1.55 16.38 -8.53
C ASP A 131 -0.48 17.04 -9.37
N THR A 132 -0.60 16.94 -10.67
CA THR A 132 0.24 17.70 -11.59
C THR A 132 -0.05 19.14 -11.20
N PRO A 133 0.92 19.94 -10.74
CA PRO A 133 0.66 21.35 -10.59
C PRO A 133 0.23 21.78 -11.98
N THR A 134 -1.00 22.22 -12.13
CA THR A 134 -1.41 23.02 -13.25
C THR A 134 -0.40 24.15 -13.25
N VAL A 135 0.51 24.11 -14.22
CA VAL A 135 1.38 25.24 -14.53
C VAL A 135 0.39 26.34 -14.87
N GLY A 136 0.09 27.12 -13.82
CA GLY A 136 -0.70 28.32 -13.99
C GLY A 136 0.05 29.22 -14.94
N ASP A 137 -0.58 29.50 -16.03
CA ASP A 137 -0.21 30.51 -17.00
C ASP A 137 0.09 31.81 -16.26
N GLY A 138 1.34 32.03 -15.98
CA GLY A 138 1.90 33.26 -15.43
C GLY A 138 2.83 33.88 -16.44
N VAL A 139 2.30 34.14 -17.62
CA VAL A 139 2.89 35.13 -18.51
C VAL A 139 2.34 36.50 -18.08
N ARG A 140 3.16 37.30 -17.46
CA ARG A 140 3.35 38.71 -17.79
C ARG A 140 4.45 39.30 -16.93
#